data_0bbca81d907b1e72de245be8145e72f0
#
_entry.id   0bbca81d907b1e72de245be8145e72f0
#
_cell.length_a   1.000
_cell.length_b   1.000
_cell.length_c   1.000
_cell.angle_alpha   90.00
_cell.angle_beta   90.00
_cell.angle_gamma   90.00
#
_symmetry.space_group_name_H-M   'P 1'
#
loop_
_entity.id
_entity.type
_entity.pdbx_description
1 polymer ?
#
loop_
_entity_poly.entity_id
_entity_poly.type
_entity_poly.pdbx_seq_one_letter_code
_entity_poly.pdbx_strand_id
1 'polypeptide(L)'
;MSLDIPARDRVIVALDLADVETAEKAIWTLGDSINFYKIGFELVMAGGLNLAEDLVQGGKKVFLDMKLHDIGNTVMHATRRAAKLGATFLTVHAFPQTMRAAVEGRGDSALDILAVTVLTSWDDDDLKDAGYAANVPELVARRAAQAEA
;
A
#
# COMPACT_ATOMS: atom_id res chain seq x y z
N MET A 1 20.60 0.49 12.81
CA MET A 1 20.69 -0.93 12.42
C MET A 1 20.44 -1.03 10.92
N SER A 2 21.40 -1.49 10.13
CA SER A 2 21.17 -1.75 8.71
C SER A 2 20.29 -3.00 8.61
N LEU A 3 19.09 -2.87 8.07
CA LEU A 3 18.25 -4.02 7.74
C LEU A 3 18.95 -4.76 6.59
N ASP A 4 19.39 -5.99 6.82
CA ASP A 4 19.96 -6.84 5.77
C ASP A 4 18.83 -7.42 4.92
N ILE A 5 18.33 -6.59 3.98
CA ILE A 5 17.27 -6.99 3.06
C ILE A 5 17.92 -7.73 1.88
N PRO A 6 17.52 -8.97 1.57
CA PRO A 6 18.01 -9.69 0.39
C PRO A 6 17.83 -8.87 -0.89
N ALA A 7 18.78 -8.93 -1.81
CA ALA A 7 18.78 -8.09 -3.03
C ALA A 7 17.47 -8.22 -3.83
N ARG A 8 16.93 -9.45 -3.94
CA ARG A 8 15.67 -9.73 -4.64
C ARG A 8 14.43 -9.11 -3.99
N ASP A 9 14.51 -8.73 -2.71
CA ASP A 9 13.42 -8.12 -1.95
C ASP A 9 13.51 -6.58 -1.94
N ARG A 10 14.58 -6.01 -2.54
CA ARG A 10 14.79 -4.55 -2.64
C ARG A 10 14.08 -3.93 -3.85
N VAL A 11 13.57 -4.76 -4.76
CA VAL A 11 12.85 -4.30 -5.96
C VAL A 11 11.40 -4.71 -5.82
N ILE A 12 10.50 -3.73 -5.95
CA ILE A 12 9.05 -3.94 -5.99
C ILE A 12 8.58 -3.58 -7.39
N VAL A 13 8.04 -4.55 -8.12
CA VAL A 13 7.48 -4.31 -9.46
C VAL A 13 6.04 -3.86 -9.34
N ALA A 14 5.72 -2.69 -9.87
CA ALA A 14 4.36 -2.18 -9.92
C ALA A 14 3.60 -2.84 -11.07
N LEU A 15 2.52 -3.56 -10.76
CA LEU A 15 1.60 -4.15 -11.72
C LEU A 15 0.47 -3.15 -12.00
N ASP A 16 0.83 -1.95 -12.47
CA ASP A 16 -0.13 -0.92 -12.87
C ASP A 16 -0.56 -1.22 -14.33
N LEU A 17 -1.36 -2.28 -14.49
CA LEU A 17 -1.77 -2.87 -15.77
C LEU A 17 -3.30 -2.99 -15.81
N ALA A 18 -3.86 -2.92 -17.00
CA ALA A 18 -5.31 -2.81 -17.20
C ALA A 18 -6.09 -4.07 -16.80
N ASP A 19 -5.46 -5.25 -16.85
CA ASP A 19 -6.10 -6.53 -16.58
C ASP A 19 -5.15 -7.56 -15.97
N VAL A 20 -5.74 -8.58 -15.34
CA VAL A 20 -5.03 -9.67 -14.66
C VAL A 20 -4.20 -10.50 -15.64
N GLU A 21 -4.71 -10.78 -16.85
CA GLU A 21 -4.01 -11.60 -17.85
C GLU A 21 -2.66 -10.95 -18.24
N THR A 22 -2.67 -9.65 -18.47
CA THR A 22 -1.46 -8.90 -18.79
C THR A 22 -0.48 -8.88 -17.58
N ALA A 23 -1.01 -8.76 -16.38
CA ALA A 23 -0.20 -8.82 -15.15
C ALA A 23 0.45 -10.20 -14.96
N GLU A 24 -0.28 -11.29 -15.19
CA GLU A 24 0.24 -12.66 -15.12
C GLU A 24 1.34 -12.90 -16.14
N LYS A 25 1.18 -12.41 -17.37
CA LYS A 25 2.23 -12.48 -18.41
C LYS A 25 3.51 -11.75 -18.00
N ALA A 26 3.36 -10.57 -17.38
CA ALA A 26 4.50 -9.82 -16.86
C ALA A 26 5.21 -10.59 -15.72
N ILE A 27 4.46 -11.15 -14.77
CA ILE A 27 4.98 -11.95 -13.67
C ILE A 27 5.72 -13.18 -14.21
N TRP A 28 5.13 -13.90 -15.16
CA TRP A 28 5.73 -15.06 -15.79
C TRP A 28 7.05 -14.71 -16.49
N THR A 29 7.09 -13.58 -17.21
CA THR A 29 8.30 -13.10 -17.90
C THR A 29 9.43 -12.76 -16.94
N LEU A 30 9.11 -12.19 -15.77
CA LEU A 30 10.07 -11.83 -14.73
C LEU A 30 10.56 -13.06 -13.93
N GLY A 31 9.74 -14.11 -13.86
CA GLY A 31 10.07 -15.38 -13.21
C GLY A 31 10.57 -15.21 -11.78
N ASP A 32 11.65 -15.92 -11.45
CA ASP A 32 12.24 -15.90 -10.10
C ASP A 32 13.16 -14.70 -9.84
N SER A 33 13.37 -13.82 -10.83
CA SER A 33 14.16 -12.60 -10.65
C SER A 33 13.48 -11.62 -9.69
N ILE A 34 12.16 -11.65 -9.62
CA ILE A 34 11.35 -10.76 -8.77
C ILE A 34 10.56 -11.57 -7.77
N ASN A 35 10.58 -11.09 -6.52
CA ASN A 35 9.88 -11.70 -5.40
C ASN A 35 8.80 -10.79 -4.79
N PHE A 36 8.71 -9.52 -5.22
CA PHE A 36 7.84 -8.54 -4.61
C PHE A 36 7.08 -7.73 -5.67
N TYR A 37 5.76 -7.75 -5.60
CA TYR A 37 4.88 -7.07 -6.55
C TYR A 37 3.93 -6.12 -5.84
N LYS A 38 3.71 -4.93 -6.44
CA LYS A 38 2.70 -3.97 -6.01
C LYS A 38 1.45 -4.11 -6.87
N ILE A 39 0.30 -4.24 -6.23
CA ILE A 39 -1.02 -4.26 -6.86
C ILE A 39 -1.76 -3.00 -6.42
N GLY A 40 -2.05 -2.12 -7.37
CA GLY A 40 -2.75 -0.87 -7.14
C GLY A 40 -4.23 -0.94 -7.49
N PHE A 41 -4.89 0.21 -7.37
CA PHE A 41 -6.35 0.33 -7.47
C PHE A 41 -6.90 -0.16 -8.81
N GLU A 42 -6.23 0.17 -9.93
CA GLU A 42 -6.66 -0.21 -11.28
C GLU A 42 -6.76 -1.73 -11.42
N LEU A 43 -5.67 -2.42 -11.07
CA LEU A 43 -5.65 -3.89 -11.18
C LEU A 43 -6.58 -4.56 -10.18
N VAL A 44 -6.76 -3.99 -8.97
CA VAL A 44 -7.74 -4.49 -8.00
C VAL A 44 -9.16 -4.47 -8.56
N MET A 45 -9.54 -3.37 -9.24
CA MET A 45 -10.86 -3.27 -9.88
C MET A 45 -11.04 -4.23 -11.05
N ALA A 46 -9.94 -4.69 -11.66
CA ALA A 46 -9.93 -5.72 -12.72
C ALA A 46 -9.83 -7.17 -12.18
N GLY A 47 -9.96 -7.37 -10.84
CA GLY A 47 -9.89 -8.71 -10.24
C GLY A 47 -8.55 -9.03 -9.56
N GLY A 48 -7.63 -8.07 -9.45
CA GLY A 48 -6.28 -8.25 -8.95
C GLY A 48 -6.14 -8.72 -7.49
N LEU A 49 -7.23 -8.76 -6.70
CA LEU A 49 -7.17 -9.35 -5.35
C LEU A 49 -6.99 -10.87 -5.40
N ASN A 50 -7.57 -11.56 -6.37
CA ASN A 50 -7.34 -12.99 -6.55
C ASN A 50 -5.87 -13.25 -6.95
N LEU A 51 -5.34 -12.45 -7.89
CA LEU A 51 -3.92 -12.49 -8.25
C LEU A 51 -3.01 -12.23 -7.04
N ALA A 52 -3.37 -11.29 -6.16
CA ALA A 52 -2.63 -11.02 -4.92
C ALA A 52 -2.57 -12.27 -4.01
N GLU A 53 -3.70 -12.97 -3.87
CA GLU A 53 -3.81 -14.21 -3.09
C GLU A 53 -2.93 -15.32 -3.70
N ASP A 54 -3.00 -15.52 -5.02
CA ASP A 54 -2.20 -16.50 -5.74
C ASP A 54 -0.70 -16.22 -5.60
N LEU A 55 -0.28 -14.95 -5.69
CA LEU A 55 1.11 -14.54 -5.48
C LEU A 55 1.59 -14.87 -4.06
N VAL A 56 0.79 -14.56 -3.04
CA VAL A 56 1.13 -14.87 -1.64
C VAL A 56 1.22 -16.38 -1.43
N GLN A 57 0.28 -17.16 -1.95
CA GLN A 57 0.31 -18.62 -1.89
C GLN A 57 1.53 -19.21 -2.62
N GLY A 58 1.96 -18.56 -3.71
CA GLY A 58 3.19 -18.87 -4.44
C GLY A 58 4.48 -18.40 -3.76
N GLY A 59 4.41 -17.86 -2.53
CA GLY A 59 5.55 -17.42 -1.75
C GLY A 59 6.15 -16.08 -2.17
N LYS A 60 5.45 -15.30 -2.99
CA LYS A 60 5.83 -13.93 -3.36
C LYS A 60 5.34 -12.95 -2.30
N LYS A 61 6.01 -11.80 -2.18
CA LYS A 61 5.57 -10.68 -1.36
C LYS A 61 4.59 -9.80 -2.15
N VAL A 62 3.57 -9.31 -1.48
CA VAL A 62 2.55 -8.44 -2.09
C VAL A 62 2.42 -7.14 -1.33
N PHE A 63 2.46 -6.05 -2.05
CA PHE A 63 2.15 -4.71 -1.59
C PHE A 63 0.80 -4.28 -2.17
N LEU A 64 -0.23 -4.15 -1.34
CA LEU A 64 -1.53 -3.61 -1.70
C LEU A 64 -1.51 -2.07 -1.61
N ASP A 65 -1.41 -1.41 -2.77
CA ASP A 65 -1.36 0.06 -2.84
C ASP A 65 -2.78 0.63 -3.01
N MET A 66 -3.54 0.62 -1.90
CA MET A 66 -4.97 0.96 -1.87
C MET A 66 -5.25 2.38 -1.39
N LYS A 67 -4.30 3.00 -0.67
CA LYS A 67 -4.44 4.33 -0.06
C LYS A 67 -5.79 4.49 0.66
N LEU A 68 -6.12 3.53 1.55
CA LEU A 68 -7.42 3.50 2.22
C LEU A 68 -7.67 4.80 2.98
N HIS A 69 -8.86 5.36 2.78
CA HIS A 69 -9.37 6.50 3.53
C HIS A 69 -10.91 6.45 3.53
N ASP A 70 -11.48 6.03 4.64
CA ASP A 70 -12.91 5.81 4.82
C ASP A 70 -13.27 5.93 6.30
N ILE A 71 -14.52 5.68 6.66
CA ILE A 71 -14.97 5.54 8.05
C ILE A 71 -14.12 4.48 8.76
N GLY A 72 -13.68 4.75 10.00
CA GLY A 72 -12.72 3.93 10.72
C GLY A 72 -13.06 2.43 10.75
N ASN A 73 -14.34 2.08 10.97
CA ASN A 73 -14.79 0.68 10.93
C ASN A 73 -14.53 0.01 9.57
N THR A 74 -14.76 0.73 8.46
CA THR A 74 -14.49 0.23 7.10
C THR A 74 -12.99 0.01 6.88
N VAL A 75 -12.16 0.97 7.27
CA VAL A 75 -10.69 0.87 7.18
C VAL A 75 -10.18 -0.33 8.00
N MET A 76 -10.66 -0.47 9.25
CA MET A 76 -10.29 -1.58 10.13
C MET A 76 -10.62 -2.93 9.48
N HIS A 77 -11.82 -3.11 8.94
CA HIS A 77 -12.21 -4.36 8.31
C HIS A 77 -11.46 -4.62 6.99
N ALA A 78 -11.22 -3.61 6.16
CA ALA A 78 -10.44 -3.73 4.93
C ALA A 78 -8.99 -4.14 5.25
N THR A 79 -8.37 -3.49 6.24
CA THR A 79 -7.01 -3.84 6.70
C THR A 79 -6.94 -5.27 7.24
N ARG A 80 -7.93 -5.70 8.01
CA ARG A 80 -8.02 -7.10 8.49
C ARG A 80 -8.11 -8.11 7.34
N ARG A 81 -8.78 -7.76 6.24
CA ARG A 81 -8.81 -8.59 5.03
C ARG A 81 -7.44 -8.66 4.36
N ALA A 82 -6.75 -7.53 4.20
CA ALA A 82 -5.39 -7.48 3.66
C ALA A 82 -4.41 -8.32 4.52
N ALA A 83 -4.52 -8.22 5.84
CA ALA A 83 -3.73 -9.03 6.78
C ALA A 83 -4.00 -10.53 6.62
N LYS A 84 -5.25 -10.94 6.51
CA LYS A 84 -5.64 -12.35 6.30
C LYS A 84 -5.20 -12.90 4.94
N LEU A 85 -5.17 -12.06 3.91
CA LEU A 85 -4.64 -12.42 2.60
C LEU A 85 -3.15 -12.74 2.67
N GLY A 86 -2.44 -12.16 3.64
CA GLY A 86 -0.98 -12.31 3.79
C GLY A 86 -0.18 -11.23 3.07
N ALA A 87 -0.80 -10.08 2.78
CA ALA A 87 -0.07 -8.96 2.19
C ALA A 87 1.08 -8.52 3.08
N THR A 88 2.19 -8.10 2.46
CA THR A 88 3.37 -7.57 3.15
C THR A 88 3.18 -6.11 3.50
N PHE A 89 2.70 -5.30 2.55
CA PHE A 89 2.44 -3.86 2.74
C PHE A 89 1.01 -3.50 2.34
N LEU A 90 0.43 -2.54 3.05
CA LEU A 90 -0.83 -1.88 2.70
C LEU A 90 -0.68 -0.37 2.88
N THR A 91 -1.08 0.43 1.88
CA THR A 91 -1.14 1.88 2.04
C THR A 91 -2.48 2.35 2.60
N VAL A 92 -2.40 3.32 3.50
CA VAL A 92 -3.55 4.10 3.98
C VAL A 92 -3.18 5.59 3.93
N HIS A 93 -4.17 6.49 3.84
CA HIS A 93 -3.87 7.92 3.98
C HIS A 93 -3.49 8.27 5.42
N ALA A 94 -2.49 9.14 5.59
CA ALA A 94 -1.95 9.56 6.88
C ALA A 94 -2.87 10.53 7.64
N PHE A 95 -4.12 10.12 7.88
CA PHE A 95 -5.02 10.79 8.81
C PHE A 95 -5.06 10.00 10.13
N PRO A 96 -4.95 10.66 11.29
CA PRO A 96 -4.83 9.96 12.58
C PRO A 96 -5.92 8.90 12.83
N GLN A 97 -7.17 9.20 12.47
CA GLN A 97 -8.27 8.25 12.63
C GLN A 97 -8.11 7.03 11.70
N THR A 98 -7.71 7.27 10.44
CA THR A 98 -7.48 6.21 9.45
C THR A 98 -6.32 5.30 9.87
N MET A 99 -5.21 5.89 10.32
CA MET A 99 -4.04 5.14 10.77
C MET A 99 -4.35 4.27 11.99
N ARG A 100 -5.04 4.81 13.01
CA ARG A 100 -5.46 4.03 14.18
C ARG A 100 -6.36 2.85 13.80
N ALA A 101 -7.34 3.08 12.92
CA ALA A 101 -8.22 2.02 12.44
C ALA A 101 -7.47 0.94 11.65
N ALA A 102 -6.47 1.32 10.85
CA ALA A 102 -5.63 0.38 10.14
C ALA A 102 -4.76 -0.46 11.09
N VAL A 103 -4.16 0.15 12.10
CA VAL A 103 -3.38 -0.56 13.13
C VAL A 103 -4.26 -1.55 13.90
N GLU A 104 -5.49 -1.15 14.28
CA GLU A 104 -6.46 -2.05 14.91
C GLU A 104 -6.83 -3.22 13.98
N GLY A 105 -7.06 -2.95 12.70
CA GLY A 105 -7.40 -3.98 11.71
C GLY A 105 -6.26 -4.94 11.42
N ARG A 106 -5.02 -4.47 11.42
CA ARG A 106 -3.80 -5.27 11.29
C ARG A 106 -3.66 -6.28 12.43
N GLY A 107 -3.95 -5.87 13.67
CA GLY A 107 -3.73 -6.70 14.86
C GLY A 107 -2.28 -7.15 14.97
N ASP A 108 -2.06 -8.41 15.36
CA ASP A 108 -0.73 -9.02 15.52
C ASP A 108 -0.15 -9.62 14.23
N SER A 109 -0.77 -9.34 13.06
CA SER A 109 -0.27 -9.86 11.78
C SER A 109 1.07 -9.22 11.38
N ALA A 110 1.77 -9.87 10.43
CA ALA A 110 3.02 -9.37 9.87
C ALA A 110 2.82 -8.26 8.81
N LEU A 111 1.58 -7.80 8.58
CA LEU A 111 1.28 -6.74 7.64
C LEU A 111 1.86 -5.41 8.13
N ASP A 112 2.66 -4.74 7.32
CA ASP A 112 3.12 -3.37 7.58
C ASP A 112 2.20 -2.34 6.92
N ILE A 113 1.82 -1.30 7.68
CA ILE A 113 1.00 -0.20 7.21
C ILE A 113 1.90 0.96 6.77
N LEU A 114 1.72 1.39 5.52
CA LEU A 114 2.42 2.55 4.96
C LEU A 114 1.48 3.76 4.91
N ALA A 115 1.82 4.81 5.64
CA ALA A 115 1.02 6.02 5.72
C ALA A 115 1.38 7.00 4.60
N VAL A 116 0.46 7.21 3.66
CA VAL A 116 0.61 8.18 2.55
C VAL A 116 0.37 9.59 3.08
N THR A 117 1.42 10.37 3.15
CA THR A 117 1.39 11.73 3.71
C THR A 117 0.70 12.72 2.77
N VAL A 118 1.26 12.95 1.58
CA VAL A 118 0.67 13.73 0.49
C VAL A 118 0.85 12.93 -0.78
N LEU A 119 -0.13 12.94 -1.66
CA LEU A 119 -0.02 12.30 -2.97
C LEU A 119 1.11 12.98 -3.78
N THR A 120 1.93 12.20 -4.44
CA THR A 120 3.08 12.70 -5.20
C THR A 120 2.72 13.56 -6.41
N SER A 121 1.45 13.52 -6.81
CA SER A 121 0.88 14.36 -7.87
C SER A 121 0.42 15.74 -7.39
N TRP A 122 0.37 15.98 -6.08
CA TRP A 122 -0.10 17.23 -5.50
C TRP A 122 1.04 18.22 -5.30
N ASP A 123 0.76 19.49 -5.58
CA ASP A 123 1.58 20.64 -5.27
C ASP A 123 0.94 21.53 -4.19
N ASP A 124 1.53 22.70 -3.95
CA ASP A 124 1.03 23.63 -2.92
C ASP A 124 -0.30 24.28 -3.34
N ASP A 125 -0.60 24.42 -4.63
CA ASP A 125 -1.87 24.95 -5.11
C ASP A 125 -2.97 23.91 -4.93
N ASP A 126 -2.72 22.64 -5.20
CA ASP A 126 -3.66 21.54 -4.91
C ASP A 126 -4.01 21.47 -3.42
N LEU A 127 -3.01 21.64 -2.54
CA LEU A 127 -3.25 21.67 -1.08
C LEU A 127 -4.12 22.83 -0.68
N LYS A 128 -3.88 24.00 -1.25
CA LYS A 128 -4.66 25.22 -0.98
C LYS A 128 -6.11 25.07 -1.44
N ASP A 129 -6.32 24.53 -2.64
CA ASP A 129 -7.64 24.26 -3.18
C ASP A 129 -8.40 23.20 -2.35
N ALA A 130 -7.67 22.25 -1.75
CA ALA A 130 -8.21 21.30 -0.78
C ALA A 130 -8.42 21.89 0.64
N GLY A 131 -8.15 23.18 0.85
CA GLY A 131 -8.39 23.89 2.11
C GLY A 131 -7.27 23.75 3.14
N TYR A 132 -6.06 23.31 2.76
CA TYR A 132 -4.91 23.28 3.66
C TYR A 132 -4.20 24.63 3.68
N ALA A 133 -3.80 25.06 4.88
CA ALA A 133 -2.98 26.26 5.06
C ALA A 133 -1.47 25.97 4.97
N ALA A 134 -1.08 24.69 5.08
CA ALA A 134 0.32 24.25 5.03
C ALA A 134 0.76 23.98 3.59
N ASN A 135 2.04 24.18 3.29
CA ASN A 135 2.66 23.71 2.06
C ASN A 135 2.97 22.20 2.11
N VAL A 136 3.37 21.61 0.97
CA VAL A 136 3.64 20.16 0.86
C VAL A 136 4.69 19.69 1.86
N PRO A 137 5.89 20.30 1.99
CA PRO A 137 6.88 19.88 2.97
C PRO A 137 6.38 19.90 4.41
N GLU A 138 5.65 20.94 4.80
CA GLU A 138 5.11 21.09 6.15
C GLU A 138 4.05 20.02 6.46
N LEU A 139 3.16 19.75 5.50
CA LEU A 139 2.12 18.74 5.68
C LEU A 139 2.71 17.32 5.70
N VAL A 140 3.72 17.04 4.87
CA VAL A 140 4.46 15.76 4.88
C VAL A 140 5.11 15.55 6.25
N ALA A 141 5.87 16.53 6.75
CA ALA A 141 6.56 16.42 8.05
C ALA A 141 5.56 16.20 9.21
N ARG A 142 4.45 16.94 9.22
CA ARG A 142 3.38 16.79 10.22
C ARG A 142 2.78 15.40 10.20
N ARG A 143 2.41 14.90 9.02
CA ARG A 143 1.77 13.58 8.88
C ARG A 143 2.73 12.43 9.17
N ALA A 144 4.01 12.57 8.81
CA ALA A 144 5.04 11.60 9.17
C ALA A 144 5.18 11.48 10.69
N ALA A 145 5.30 12.61 11.40
CA ALA A 145 5.35 12.62 12.85
C ALA A 145 4.10 12.02 13.52
N GLN A 146 2.92 12.19 12.89
CA GLN A 146 1.67 11.58 13.36
C GLN A 146 1.62 10.06 13.12
N ALA A 147 2.35 9.56 12.13
CA ALA A 147 2.43 8.13 11.84
C ALA A 147 3.42 7.39 12.75
N GLU A 148 4.40 8.10 13.32
CA GLU A 148 5.37 7.54 14.28
C GLU A 148 4.82 7.47 15.72
N ALA A 149 3.79 8.25 16.04
CA ALA A 149 3.22 8.39 17.40
C ALA A 149 2.17 7.32 17.70
#